data_16f8165a35e38a38d3abf12719c3434f
#
_entry.id   16f8165a35e38a38d3abf12719c3434f
#
_cell.length_a   1.000
_cell.length_b   1.000
_cell.length_c   1.000
_cell.angle_alpha   90.00
_cell.angle_beta   90.00
_cell.angle_gamma   90.00
#
_symmetry.space_group_name_H-M   'P 1'
#
loop_
_entity.id
_entity.type
_entity.pdbx_description
1 polymer ?
#
loop_
_entity_poly.entity_id
_entity_poly.type
_entity_poly.pdbx_seq_one_letter_code
_entity_poly.pdbx_strand_id
1 'polypeptide(L)'
;VTEAAKILDIEHLLDRKPKALSGGQRQRVAMGRAIVRNPKVFLMDEPLSNLDAKLRVAMRTEIKKLHNKLQTTFMYVTHDQTEAMTMGTRIVVMKDGVIQQVDTPANLYTKPDNVFVAGFIGSPQMNFVTATLSKENGSVYASFGDNKIMIPNGKVTPELEGYIGKEVIVGIRPEDIHDDEAFISSRPEAVCNAYVEVTEMMGAETYLYLELAGEQFTARVNQRSTAKIGDTIKVAFETNKIHIFDKDTEMAI
;
A
#
# COMPACT_ATOMS: atom_id res chain seq x y z
N VAL A 1 7.51 17.47 34.01
CA VAL A 1 6.16 17.73 33.47
C VAL A 1 6.22 18.85 32.44
N THR A 2 6.74 20.04 32.81
CA THR A 2 6.81 21.21 31.92
C THR A 2 7.52 20.92 30.60
N GLU A 3 8.65 20.20 30.63
CA GLU A 3 9.38 19.82 29.42
C GLU A 3 8.53 18.92 28.49
N ALA A 4 7.83 17.92 29.03
CA ALA A 4 6.93 17.07 28.25
C ALA A 4 5.75 17.87 27.67
N ALA A 5 5.24 18.84 28.44
CA ALA A 5 4.17 19.71 27.97
C ALA A 5 4.61 20.62 26.82
N LYS A 6 5.86 21.12 26.86
CA LYS A 6 6.47 21.89 25.75
C LYS A 6 6.62 21.05 24.48
N ILE A 7 7.11 19.82 24.63
CA ILE A 7 7.27 18.90 23.49
C ILE A 7 5.94 18.68 22.75
N LEU A 8 4.84 18.64 23.49
CA LEU A 8 3.50 18.32 22.98
C LEU A 8 2.62 19.55 22.74
N ASP A 9 3.17 20.78 22.96
CA ASP A 9 2.41 22.04 22.84
C ASP A 9 1.13 22.05 23.66
N ILE A 10 1.21 21.65 24.94
CA ILE A 10 0.08 21.61 25.89
C ILE A 10 0.36 22.34 27.20
N GLU A 11 1.39 23.22 27.27
CA GLU A 11 1.68 23.98 28.49
C GLU A 11 0.49 24.81 28.96
N HIS A 12 -0.22 25.44 28.01
CA HIS A 12 -1.42 26.25 28.26
C HIS A 12 -2.64 25.46 28.79
N LEU A 13 -2.52 24.14 28.87
CA LEU A 13 -3.56 23.22 29.34
C LEU A 13 -3.27 22.61 30.71
N LEU A 14 -2.10 22.88 31.31
CA LEU A 14 -1.64 22.20 32.52
C LEU A 14 -2.61 22.35 33.72
N ASP A 15 -3.30 23.48 33.79
CA ASP A 15 -4.29 23.76 34.88
C ASP A 15 -5.69 23.27 34.55
N ARG A 16 -5.94 22.69 33.37
CA ARG A 16 -7.27 22.20 32.98
C ARG A 16 -7.51 20.79 33.46
N LYS A 17 -8.73 20.52 33.90
CA LYS A 17 -9.16 19.14 34.21
C LYS A 17 -9.38 18.34 32.93
N PRO A 18 -9.11 17.02 32.91
CA PRO A 18 -9.22 16.17 31.71
C PRO A 18 -10.60 16.26 31.01
N LYS A 19 -11.69 16.44 31.77
CA LYS A 19 -13.05 16.59 31.20
C LYS A 19 -13.24 17.88 30.37
N ALA A 20 -12.39 18.88 30.58
CA ALA A 20 -12.40 20.16 29.84
C ALA A 20 -11.49 20.16 28.61
N LEU A 21 -10.93 19.01 28.24
CA LEU A 21 -10.03 18.85 27.11
C LEU A 21 -10.74 18.21 25.92
N SER A 22 -10.37 18.62 24.70
CA SER A 22 -10.77 17.92 23.47
C SER A 22 -10.16 16.51 23.37
N GLY A 23 -10.65 15.67 22.47
CA GLY A 23 -10.10 14.33 22.23
C GLY A 23 -8.60 14.34 21.97
N GLY A 24 -8.14 15.17 21.04
CA GLY A 24 -6.71 15.30 20.73
C GLY A 24 -5.88 15.89 21.86
N GLN A 25 -6.44 16.82 22.66
CA GLN A 25 -5.76 17.33 23.85
C GLN A 25 -5.59 16.24 24.91
N ARG A 26 -6.62 15.42 25.14
CA ARG A 26 -6.50 14.26 26.05
C ARG A 26 -5.44 13.28 25.56
N GLN A 27 -5.38 13.04 24.25
CA GLN A 27 -4.35 12.17 23.64
C GLN A 27 -2.93 12.70 23.90
N ARG A 28 -2.69 14.00 23.67
CA ARG A 28 -1.38 14.62 23.96
C ARG A 28 -1.05 14.54 25.47
N VAL A 29 -2.03 14.70 26.34
CA VAL A 29 -1.81 14.51 27.79
C VAL A 29 -1.42 13.06 28.12
N ALA A 30 -2.06 12.07 27.50
CA ALA A 30 -1.71 10.66 27.66
C ALA A 30 -0.27 10.37 27.21
N MET A 31 0.14 10.92 26.05
CA MET A 31 1.54 10.86 25.58
C MET A 31 2.50 11.56 26.55
N GLY A 32 2.15 12.75 27.05
CA GLY A 32 2.97 13.48 28.03
C GLY A 32 3.19 12.67 29.30
N ARG A 33 2.17 11.97 29.77
CA ARG A 33 2.30 11.08 30.94
C ARG A 33 3.28 9.92 30.68
N ALA A 34 3.34 9.39 29.46
CA ALA A 34 4.31 8.37 29.09
C ALA A 34 5.73 8.95 29.03
N ILE A 35 5.90 10.12 28.42
CA ILE A 35 7.20 10.79 28.29
C ILE A 35 7.83 11.10 29.66
N VAL A 36 7.04 11.61 30.61
CA VAL A 36 7.52 11.97 31.95
C VAL A 36 8.14 10.79 32.70
N ARG A 37 7.73 9.57 32.36
CA ARG A 37 8.29 8.36 32.97
C ARG A 37 9.66 7.96 32.42
N ASN A 38 10.11 8.64 31.36
CA ASN A 38 11.35 8.35 30.65
C ASN A 38 11.53 6.83 30.35
N PRO A 39 10.58 6.20 29.65
CA PRO A 39 10.58 4.78 29.43
C PRO A 39 11.66 4.38 28.41
N LYS A 40 12.16 3.14 28.53
CA LYS A 40 13.04 2.55 27.50
C LYS A 40 12.29 2.13 26.24
N VAL A 41 11.00 1.88 26.35
CA VAL A 41 10.10 1.49 25.24
C VAL A 41 8.76 2.16 25.43
N PHE A 42 8.21 2.75 24.37
CA PHE A 42 6.83 3.21 24.30
C PHE A 42 5.95 2.12 23.70
N LEU A 43 4.86 1.78 24.37
CA LEU A 43 3.82 0.89 23.85
C LEU A 43 2.59 1.73 23.54
N MET A 44 2.21 1.78 22.26
CA MET A 44 1.07 2.55 21.75
C MET A 44 0.12 1.61 21.03
N ASP A 45 -1.05 1.45 21.58
CA ASP A 45 -2.11 0.61 21.03
C ASP A 45 -3.17 1.51 20.41
N GLU A 46 -3.25 1.54 19.08
CA GLU A 46 -4.16 2.36 18.25
C GLU A 46 -4.31 3.83 18.72
N PRO A 47 -3.21 4.56 18.94
CA PRO A 47 -3.27 5.84 19.64
C PRO A 47 -4.01 6.94 18.86
N LEU A 48 -4.29 6.77 17.58
CA LEU A 48 -4.93 7.77 16.72
C LEU A 48 -6.32 7.37 16.19
N SER A 49 -6.83 6.18 16.56
CA SER A 49 -8.07 5.61 16.01
C SER A 49 -9.31 6.51 16.25
N ASN A 50 -9.37 7.21 17.38
CA ASN A 50 -10.50 8.04 17.78
C ASN A 50 -10.38 9.52 17.36
N LEU A 51 -9.46 9.86 16.46
CA LEU A 51 -9.23 11.22 16.00
C LEU A 51 -9.83 11.45 14.61
N ASP A 52 -10.30 12.68 14.37
CA ASP A 52 -10.67 13.13 13.02
C ASP A 52 -9.45 13.15 12.07
N ALA A 53 -9.70 13.14 10.76
CA ALA A 53 -8.63 13.03 9.75
C ALA A 53 -7.57 14.14 9.86
N LYS A 54 -7.98 15.40 10.08
CA LYS A 54 -7.06 16.55 10.19
C LYS A 54 -6.17 16.42 11.43
N LEU A 55 -6.77 16.06 12.57
CA LEU A 55 -6.04 15.90 13.83
C LEU A 55 -5.12 14.68 13.77
N ARG A 56 -5.54 13.58 13.11
CA ARG A 56 -4.72 12.39 12.92
C ARG A 56 -3.44 12.71 12.16
N VAL A 57 -3.52 13.49 11.07
CA VAL A 57 -2.33 13.93 10.31
C VAL A 57 -1.38 14.75 11.19
N ALA A 58 -1.91 15.72 11.95
CA ALA A 58 -1.10 16.53 12.86
C ALA A 58 -0.42 15.67 13.93
N MET A 59 -1.16 14.73 14.55
CA MET A 59 -0.62 13.86 15.60
C MET A 59 0.42 12.87 15.08
N ARG A 60 0.28 12.31 13.87
CA ARG A 60 1.33 11.50 13.26
C ARG A 60 2.65 12.26 13.16
N THR A 61 2.59 13.51 12.71
CA THR A 61 3.76 14.38 12.62
C THR A 61 4.41 14.62 13.99
N GLU A 62 3.59 14.86 15.01
CA GLU A 62 4.09 15.08 16.39
C GLU A 62 4.72 13.81 17.00
N ILE A 63 4.13 12.63 16.79
CA ILE A 63 4.70 11.35 17.23
C ILE A 63 6.04 11.11 16.54
N LYS A 64 6.14 11.36 15.22
CA LYS A 64 7.40 11.20 14.49
C LYS A 64 8.50 12.15 14.98
N LYS A 65 8.15 13.41 15.24
CA LYS A 65 9.08 14.38 15.85
C LYS A 65 9.53 13.91 17.23
N LEU A 66 8.59 13.40 18.03
CA LEU A 66 8.86 12.87 19.36
C LEU A 66 9.80 11.68 19.32
N HIS A 67 9.55 10.71 18.44
CA HIS A 67 10.43 9.56 18.23
C HIS A 67 11.86 10.02 17.86
N ASN A 68 11.97 10.95 16.90
CA ASN A 68 13.25 11.50 16.48
C ASN A 68 14.00 12.23 17.61
N LYS A 69 13.25 12.88 18.52
CA LYS A 69 13.84 13.60 19.66
C LYS A 69 14.30 12.67 20.79
N LEU A 70 13.49 11.65 21.09
CA LEU A 70 13.73 10.75 22.21
C LEU A 70 14.71 9.61 21.86
N GLN A 71 14.81 9.21 20.60
CA GLN A 71 15.64 8.10 20.12
C GLN A 71 15.41 6.78 20.88
N THR A 72 14.19 6.56 21.34
CA THR A 72 13.77 5.37 22.08
C THR A 72 12.95 4.45 21.19
N THR A 73 12.79 3.19 21.56
CA THR A 73 11.97 2.25 20.81
C THR A 73 10.48 2.54 21.03
N PHE A 74 9.74 2.66 19.92
CA PHE A 74 8.29 2.78 19.90
C PHE A 74 7.70 1.50 19.30
N MET A 75 6.87 0.80 20.05
CA MET A 75 6.00 -0.25 19.54
C MET A 75 4.63 0.39 19.32
N TYR A 76 4.20 0.42 18.07
CA TYR A 76 3.00 1.11 17.63
C TYR A 76 2.07 0.13 16.93
N VAL A 77 0.90 -0.12 17.49
CA VAL A 77 -0.13 -0.96 16.90
C VAL A 77 -1.14 -0.05 16.18
N THR A 78 -1.46 -0.39 14.95
CA THR A 78 -2.46 0.33 14.14
C THR A 78 -3.06 -0.59 13.09
N HIS A 79 -4.29 -0.30 12.68
CA HIS A 79 -4.93 -0.86 11.49
C HIS A 79 -4.85 0.10 10.28
N ASP A 80 -4.31 1.31 10.47
CA ASP A 80 -4.14 2.31 9.40
C ASP A 80 -2.77 2.13 8.73
N GLN A 81 -2.80 1.70 7.46
CA GLN A 81 -1.59 1.49 6.66
C GLN A 81 -0.77 2.78 6.52
N THR A 82 -1.44 3.93 6.38
CA THR A 82 -0.74 5.22 6.23
C THR A 82 0.07 5.55 7.48
N GLU A 83 -0.46 5.23 8.65
CA GLU A 83 0.28 5.37 9.91
C GLU A 83 1.52 4.46 9.92
N ALA A 84 1.33 3.16 9.65
CA ALA A 84 2.43 2.21 9.62
C ALA A 84 3.52 2.60 8.61
N MET A 85 3.14 2.89 7.37
CA MET A 85 4.06 3.22 6.27
C MET A 85 4.81 4.53 6.48
N THR A 86 4.17 5.54 7.12
CA THR A 86 4.80 6.85 7.30
C THR A 86 5.62 6.99 8.58
N MET A 87 5.28 6.25 9.62
CA MET A 87 5.95 6.36 10.92
C MET A 87 6.92 5.22 11.21
N GLY A 88 6.62 4.02 10.74
CA GLY A 88 7.42 2.83 11.01
C GLY A 88 8.80 2.88 10.36
N THR A 89 9.83 2.45 11.09
CA THR A 89 11.15 2.10 10.52
C THR A 89 11.18 0.65 10.12
N ARG A 90 10.38 -0.17 10.79
CA ARG A 90 10.12 -1.58 10.52
C ARG A 90 8.65 -1.86 10.85
N ILE A 91 7.98 -2.61 9.98
CA ILE A 91 6.57 -2.97 10.13
C ILE A 91 6.47 -4.49 10.24
N VAL A 92 5.59 -4.93 11.13
CA VAL A 92 5.19 -6.34 11.26
C VAL A 92 3.76 -6.43 10.72
N VAL A 93 3.57 -7.13 9.59
CA VAL A 93 2.25 -7.44 9.05
C VAL A 93 1.77 -8.75 9.66
N MET A 94 0.57 -8.75 10.22
CA MET A 94 -0.02 -9.91 10.90
C MET A 94 -1.39 -10.24 10.29
N LYS A 95 -1.68 -11.55 10.21
CA LYS A 95 -3.00 -12.10 9.87
C LYS A 95 -3.33 -13.23 10.85
N ASP A 96 -4.49 -13.17 11.49
CA ASP A 96 -4.98 -14.22 12.39
C ASP A 96 -3.95 -14.64 13.49
N GLY A 97 -3.23 -13.65 14.04
CA GLY A 97 -2.21 -13.90 15.07
C GLY A 97 -0.87 -14.41 14.55
N VAL A 98 -0.72 -14.62 13.23
CA VAL A 98 0.50 -15.10 12.57
C VAL A 98 1.19 -13.95 11.84
N ILE A 99 2.51 -13.85 12.01
CA ILE A 99 3.34 -12.88 11.30
C ILE A 99 3.45 -13.32 9.84
N GLN A 100 3.09 -12.43 8.93
CA GLN A 100 3.14 -12.65 7.48
C GLN A 100 4.46 -12.13 6.89
N GLN A 101 4.91 -10.96 7.31
CA GLN A 101 6.20 -10.38 6.90
C GLN A 101 6.65 -9.34 7.92
N VAL A 102 7.97 -9.20 8.08
CA VAL A 102 8.60 -8.17 8.91
C VAL A 102 9.68 -7.48 8.10
N ASP A 103 9.43 -6.23 7.70
CA ASP A 103 10.40 -5.50 6.87
C ASP A 103 10.26 -3.98 7.01
N THR A 104 11.08 -3.24 6.27
CA THR A 104 10.93 -1.79 6.08
C THR A 104 9.65 -1.49 5.28
N PRO A 105 9.05 -0.30 5.44
CA PRO A 105 7.90 0.12 4.63
C PRO A 105 8.14 -0.05 3.12
N ALA A 106 9.32 0.34 2.63
CA ALA A 106 9.67 0.23 1.22
C ALA A 106 9.68 -1.21 0.73
N ASN A 107 10.25 -2.15 1.49
CA ASN A 107 10.31 -3.55 1.10
C ASN A 107 8.93 -4.20 1.12
N LEU A 108 8.10 -3.94 2.16
CA LEU A 108 6.73 -4.45 2.20
C LEU A 108 5.90 -4.02 0.98
N TYR A 109 6.17 -2.82 0.45
CA TYR A 109 5.49 -2.30 -0.73
C TYR A 109 6.03 -2.90 -2.03
N THR A 110 7.37 -3.01 -2.15
CA THR A 110 8.04 -3.41 -3.41
C THR A 110 8.35 -4.88 -3.50
N LYS A 111 8.38 -5.61 -2.38
CA LYS A 111 8.75 -7.02 -2.28
C LYS A 111 7.86 -7.73 -1.26
N PRO A 112 6.55 -7.80 -1.47
CA PRO A 112 5.67 -8.55 -0.58
C PRO A 112 5.95 -10.04 -0.68
N ASP A 113 6.01 -10.73 0.46
CA ASP A 113 6.31 -12.16 0.53
C ASP A 113 5.14 -13.05 0.08
N ASN A 114 3.91 -12.52 0.11
CA ASN A 114 2.71 -13.27 -0.27
C ASN A 114 1.58 -12.35 -0.73
N VAL A 115 0.52 -12.93 -1.30
CA VAL A 115 -0.68 -12.24 -1.80
C VAL A 115 -1.35 -11.39 -0.70
N PHE A 116 -1.40 -11.91 0.54
CA PHE A 116 -2.01 -11.17 1.63
C PHE A 116 -1.27 -9.84 1.90
N VAL A 117 0.06 -9.88 2.04
CA VAL A 117 0.85 -8.65 2.25
C VAL A 117 0.74 -7.71 1.07
N ALA A 118 0.80 -8.25 -0.16
CA ALA A 118 0.68 -7.47 -1.40
C ALA A 118 -0.66 -6.73 -1.50
N GLY A 119 -1.76 -7.39 -1.16
CA GLY A 119 -3.09 -6.81 -1.16
C GLY A 119 -3.36 -5.91 0.05
N PHE A 120 -2.77 -6.24 1.21
CA PHE A 120 -2.95 -5.43 2.41
C PHE A 120 -2.19 -4.10 2.36
N ILE A 121 -1.00 -4.06 1.75
CA ILE A 121 -0.15 -2.87 1.68
C ILE A 121 -0.39 -2.10 0.37
N GLY A 122 -0.97 -0.91 0.49
CA GLY A 122 -1.27 0.01 -0.61
C GLY A 122 -2.72 0.49 -0.60
N SER A 123 -2.94 1.71 -1.07
CA SER A 123 -4.27 2.31 -1.21
C SER A 123 -4.33 3.09 -2.53
N PRO A 124 -5.11 2.62 -3.51
CA PRO A 124 -5.87 1.38 -3.52
C PRO A 124 -5.01 0.12 -3.41
N GLN A 125 -5.66 -1.02 -3.14
CA GLN A 125 -4.99 -2.32 -3.03
C GLN A 125 -4.42 -2.78 -4.37
N MET A 126 -3.45 -3.71 -4.34
CA MET A 126 -2.93 -4.38 -5.53
C MET A 126 -4.05 -5.16 -6.24
N ASN A 127 -4.07 -5.10 -7.55
CA ASN A 127 -4.95 -5.93 -8.37
C ASN A 127 -4.32 -7.32 -8.56
N PHE A 128 -5.15 -8.35 -8.60
CA PHE A 128 -4.71 -9.73 -8.81
C PHE A 128 -5.51 -10.38 -9.93
N VAL A 129 -4.84 -11.21 -10.71
CA VAL A 129 -5.48 -12.06 -11.73
C VAL A 129 -4.76 -13.40 -11.81
N THR A 130 -5.53 -14.47 -11.98
CA THR A 130 -4.96 -15.79 -12.32
C THR A 130 -4.53 -15.80 -13.77
N ALA A 131 -3.28 -16.15 -14.02
CA ALA A 131 -2.71 -16.21 -15.37
C ALA A 131 -1.96 -17.52 -15.59
N THR A 132 -1.98 -18.03 -16.82
CA THR A 132 -1.17 -19.19 -17.22
C THR A 132 0.15 -18.71 -17.82
N LEU A 133 1.27 -19.23 -17.32
CA LEU A 133 2.59 -18.91 -17.87
C LEU A 133 2.89 -19.76 -19.11
N SER A 134 3.43 -19.10 -20.14
CA SER A 134 3.91 -19.77 -21.36
C SER A 134 5.28 -19.25 -21.78
N LYS A 135 6.04 -20.05 -22.52
CA LYS A 135 7.34 -19.61 -23.08
C LYS A 135 7.28 -19.73 -24.59
N GLU A 136 7.51 -18.63 -25.29
CA GLU A 136 7.46 -18.53 -26.74
C GLU A 136 8.66 -17.73 -27.24
N ASN A 137 9.41 -18.27 -28.21
CA ASN A 137 10.60 -17.63 -28.79
C ASN A 137 11.61 -17.11 -27.74
N GLY A 138 11.73 -17.83 -26.62
CA GLY A 138 12.65 -17.47 -25.54
C GLY A 138 12.09 -16.44 -24.52
N SER A 139 10.94 -15.84 -24.77
CA SER A 139 10.25 -14.91 -23.86
C SER A 139 9.16 -15.63 -23.07
N VAL A 140 8.95 -15.19 -21.81
CA VAL A 140 7.91 -15.71 -20.93
C VAL A 140 6.71 -14.75 -20.97
N TYR A 141 5.52 -15.33 -21.03
CA TYR A 141 4.25 -14.59 -21.08
C TYR A 141 3.31 -15.07 -19.99
N ALA A 142 2.49 -14.16 -19.48
CA ALA A 142 1.34 -14.45 -18.65
C ALA A 142 0.07 -14.17 -19.44
N SER A 143 -0.80 -15.20 -19.59
CA SER A 143 -2.05 -15.13 -20.32
C SER A 143 -3.24 -15.24 -19.36
N PHE A 144 -4.21 -14.34 -19.48
CA PHE A 144 -5.42 -14.27 -18.66
C PHE A 144 -6.58 -13.73 -19.52
N GLY A 145 -7.67 -14.49 -19.63
CA GLY A 145 -8.72 -14.21 -20.61
C GLY A 145 -8.15 -14.09 -22.02
N ASP A 146 -8.55 -13.04 -22.73
CA ASP A 146 -8.04 -12.72 -24.08
C ASP A 146 -6.75 -11.85 -24.05
N ASN A 147 -6.21 -11.59 -22.87
CA ASN A 147 -5.03 -10.74 -22.70
C ASN A 147 -3.76 -11.58 -22.49
N LYS A 148 -2.64 -11.06 -22.96
CA LYS A 148 -1.33 -11.67 -22.85
C LYS A 148 -0.28 -10.60 -22.66
N ILE A 149 0.47 -10.66 -21.57
CA ILE A 149 1.55 -9.73 -21.28
C ILE A 149 2.90 -10.45 -21.24
N MET A 150 3.95 -9.79 -21.72
CA MET A 150 5.31 -10.32 -21.65
C MET A 150 5.91 -10.02 -20.27
N ILE A 151 6.48 -11.05 -19.65
CA ILE A 151 7.25 -10.91 -18.43
C ILE A 151 8.68 -10.50 -18.80
N PRO A 152 9.19 -9.37 -18.31
CA PRO A 152 10.55 -8.93 -18.63
C PRO A 152 11.60 -9.96 -18.21
N ASN A 153 12.61 -10.16 -19.03
CA ASN A 153 13.69 -11.14 -18.78
C ASN A 153 14.36 -10.96 -17.40
N GLY A 154 14.43 -9.74 -16.89
CA GLY A 154 14.98 -9.45 -15.55
C GLY A 154 14.15 -9.99 -14.38
N LYS A 155 12.90 -10.41 -14.66
CA LYS A 155 12.00 -11.05 -13.67
C LYS A 155 11.90 -12.56 -13.84
N VAL A 156 12.45 -13.10 -14.92
CA VAL A 156 12.43 -14.55 -15.17
C VAL A 156 13.55 -15.19 -14.36
N THR A 157 13.22 -15.70 -13.18
CA THR A 157 14.11 -16.46 -12.32
C THR A 157 14.07 -17.94 -12.69
N PRO A 158 15.06 -18.75 -12.31
CA PRO A 158 15.00 -20.20 -12.47
C PRO A 158 13.78 -20.82 -11.77
N GLU A 159 13.32 -20.23 -10.67
CA GLU A 159 12.13 -20.64 -9.95
C GLU A 159 10.88 -20.40 -10.81
N LEU A 160 10.73 -19.21 -11.38
CA LEU A 160 9.61 -18.87 -12.26
C LEU A 160 9.57 -19.75 -13.52
N GLU A 161 10.71 -20.16 -14.05
CA GLU A 161 10.76 -21.10 -15.18
C GLU A 161 10.11 -22.44 -14.85
N GLY A 162 10.13 -22.87 -13.59
CA GLY A 162 9.44 -24.07 -13.09
C GLY A 162 7.91 -23.99 -13.13
N TYR A 163 7.36 -22.80 -13.36
CA TYR A 163 5.92 -22.54 -13.48
C TYR A 163 5.43 -22.41 -14.92
N ILE A 164 6.30 -22.60 -15.92
CA ILE A 164 5.87 -22.63 -17.33
C ILE A 164 4.82 -23.73 -17.54
N GLY A 165 3.68 -23.37 -18.12
CA GLY A 165 2.51 -24.24 -18.31
C GLY A 165 1.60 -24.35 -17.09
N LYS A 166 1.90 -23.66 -15.99
CA LYS A 166 1.07 -23.63 -14.78
C LYS A 166 0.36 -22.30 -14.61
N GLU A 167 -0.66 -22.30 -13.79
CA GLU A 167 -1.34 -21.09 -13.33
C GLU A 167 -0.57 -20.46 -12.17
N VAL A 168 -0.50 -19.14 -12.19
CA VAL A 168 0.06 -18.28 -11.15
C VAL A 168 -0.89 -17.12 -10.87
N ILE A 169 -0.70 -16.43 -9.76
CA ILE A 169 -1.36 -15.15 -9.50
C ILE A 169 -0.42 -14.04 -9.93
N VAL A 170 -0.87 -13.18 -10.84
CA VAL A 170 -0.17 -11.96 -11.23
C VAL A 170 -0.78 -10.79 -10.47
N GLY A 171 0.07 -10.05 -9.75
CA GLY A 171 -0.29 -8.85 -9.02
C GLY A 171 0.26 -7.60 -9.71
N ILE A 172 -0.56 -6.55 -9.82
CA ILE A 172 -0.13 -5.22 -10.31
C ILE A 172 -0.78 -4.11 -9.50
N ARG A 173 0.01 -3.11 -9.14
CA ARG A 173 -0.52 -1.97 -8.39
C ARG A 173 -1.31 -1.02 -9.29
N PRO A 174 -2.32 -0.32 -8.73
CA PRO A 174 -3.14 0.63 -9.48
C PRO A 174 -2.35 1.71 -10.22
N GLU A 175 -1.27 2.21 -9.64
CA GLU A 175 -0.40 3.23 -10.23
C GLU A 175 0.51 2.72 -11.35
N ASP A 176 0.61 1.41 -11.51
CA ASP A 176 1.45 0.76 -12.53
C ASP A 176 0.61 0.29 -13.74
N ILE A 177 -0.66 0.70 -13.80
CA ILE A 177 -1.58 0.54 -14.94
C ILE A 177 -1.77 1.92 -15.58
N HIS A 178 -1.43 2.03 -16.85
CA HIS A 178 -1.42 3.30 -17.59
C HIS A 178 -2.41 3.29 -18.74
N ASP A 179 -3.15 4.38 -18.90
CA ASP A 179 -4.11 4.61 -20.01
C ASP A 179 -3.63 5.66 -21.01
N ASP A 180 -2.43 6.22 -20.80
CA ASP A 180 -1.89 7.23 -21.71
C ASP A 180 -1.29 6.59 -22.98
N GLU A 181 -1.58 7.20 -24.12
CA GLU A 181 -1.23 6.69 -25.44
C GLU A 181 0.29 6.58 -25.66
N ALA A 182 1.07 7.45 -25.05
CA ALA A 182 2.53 7.43 -25.17
C ALA A 182 3.12 6.19 -24.48
N PHE A 183 2.62 5.87 -23.28
CA PHE A 183 3.05 4.66 -22.57
C PHE A 183 2.57 3.40 -23.29
N ILE A 184 1.29 3.33 -23.70
CA ILE A 184 0.71 2.20 -24.45
C ILE A 184 1.51 1.93 -25.72
N SER A 185 1.83 2.96 -26.49
CA SER A 185 2.61 2.82 -27.74
C SER A 185 4.06 2.34 -27.50
N SER A 186 4.63 2.68 -26.35
CA SER A 186 6.00 2.28 -25.99
C SER A 186 6.12 0.85 -25.44
N ARG A 187 4.98 0.20 -25.10
CA ARG A 187 4.90 -1.10 -24.43
C ARG A 187 3.84 -2.02 -25.07
N PRO A 188 3.90 -2.26 -26.38
CA PRO A 188 2.88 -3.05 -27.08
C PRO A 188 2.71 -4.48 -26.53
N GLU A 189 3.76 -5.03 -25.91
CA GLU A 189 3.80 -6.36 -25.29
C GLU A 189 3.12 -6.44 -23.90
N ALA A 190 2.63 -5.30 -23.39
CA ALA A 190 2.01 -5.19 -22.07
C ALA A 190 0.59 -4.59 -22.14
N VAL A 191 0.01 -4.50 -23.33
CA VAL A 191 -1.28 -3.88 -23.59
C VAL A 191 -2.41 -4.88 -23.35
N CYS A 192 -3.41 -4.44 -22.59
CA CYS A 192 -4.65 -5.17 -22.31
C CYS A 192 -5.86 -4.32 -22.73
N ASN A 193 -6.96 -4.99 -23.07
CA ASN A 193 -8.25 -4.33 -23.26
C ASN A 193 -9.05 -4.42 -21.96
N ALA A 194 -9.60 -3.30 -21.51
CA ALA A 194 -10.37 -3.22 -20.28
C ALA A 194 -11.66 -2.44 -20.50
N TYR A 195 -12.75 -2.90 -19.90
CA TYR A 195 -14.01 -2.19 -19.88
C TYR A 195 -14.08 -1.28 -18.66
N VAL A 196 -14.49 -0.02 -18.85
CA VAL A 196 -14.58 0.99 -17.79
C VAL A 196 -15.95 0.90 -17.12
N GLU A 197 -16.00 0.41 -15.90
CA GLU A 197 -17.24 0.33 -15.11
C GLU A 197 -17.57 1.64 -14.41
N VAL A 198 -16.55 2.26 -13.76
CA VAL A 198 -16.70 3.50 -12.99
C VAL A 198 -15.45 4.37 -13.14
N THR A 199 -15.63 5.68 -13.05
CA THR A 199 -14.54 6.66 -12.99
C THR A 199 -14.73 7.57 -11.78
N GLU A 200 -13.68 7.76 -10.96
CA GLU A 200 -13.71 8.64 -9.80
C GLU A 200 -12.58 9.69 -9.91
N MET A 201 -12.95 10.96 -10.02
CA MET A 201 -11.99 12.06 -10.02
C MET A 201 -11.61 12.42 -8.59
N MET A 202 -10.36 12.15 -8.22
CA MET A 202 -9.81 12.44 -6.89
C MET A 202 -9.05 13.77 -6.81
N GLY A 203 -9.20 14.63 -7.82
CA GLY A 203 -8.53 15.93 -7.94
C GLY A 203 -7.25 15.85 -8.77
N ALA A 204 -6.13 15.45 -8.19
CA ALA A 204 -4.85 15.33 -8.91
C ALA A 204 -4.72 14.04 -9.74
N GLU A 205 -5.56 13.07 -9.46
CA GLU A 205 -5.57 11.75 -10.10
C GLU A 205 -7.00 11.25 -10.29
N THR A 206 -7.18 10.27 -11.17
CA THR A 206 -8.46 9.61 -11.43
C THR A 206 -8.32 8.12 -11.16
N TYR A 207 -9.30 7.54 -10.50
CA TYR A 207 -9.41 6.09 -10.35
C TYR A 207 -10.36 5.56 -11.43
N LEU A 208 -9.88 4.61 -12.19
CA LEU A 208 -10.67 3.85 -13.15
C LEU A 208 -10.92 2.46 -12.55
N TYR A 209 -12.18 2.12 -12.37
CA TYR A 209 -12.61 0.77 -12.04
C TYR A 209 -12.90 0.05 -13.35
N LEU A 210 -12.13 -1.00 -13.58
CA LEU A 210 -12.06 -1.70 -14.86
C LEU A 210 -12.47 -3.15 -14.69
N GLU A 211 -13.18 -3.69 -15.66
CA GLU A 211 -13.30 -5.12 -15.84
C GLU A 211 -12.26 -5.58 -16.88
N LEU A 212 -11.45 -6.55 -16.49
CA LEU A 212 -10.38 -7.12 -17.31
C LEU A 212 -10.29 -8.62 -17.08
N ALA A 213 -10.55 -9.40 -18.11
CA ALA A 213 -10.59 -10.87 -18.06
C ALA A 213 -11.61 -11.44 -17.04
N GLY A 214 -12.72 -10.75 -16.79
CA GLY A 214 -13.75 -11.15 -15.82
C GLY A 214 -13.41 -10.79 -14.37
N GLU A 215 -12.27 -10.13 -14.12
CA GLU A 215 -11.84 -9.67 -12.81
C GLU A 215 -11.92 -8.15 -12.72
N GLN A 216 -12.13 -7.64 -11.50
CA GLN A 216 -12.14 -6.19 -11.24
C GLN A 216 -10.74 -5.66 -10.99
N PHE A 217 -10.39 -4.63 -11.72
CA PHE A 217 -9.13 -3.89 -11.57
C PHE A 217 -9.39 -2.44 -11.22
N THR A 218 -8.52 -1.87 -10.41
CA THR A 218 -8.45 -0.42 -10.19
C THR A 218 -7.18 0.10 -10.84
N ALA A 219 -7.28 1.10 -11.71
CA ALA A 219 -6.13 1.85 -12.21
C ALA A 219 -6.13 3.26 -11.61
N ARG A 220 -4.96 3.74 -11.21
CA ARG A 220 -4.75 5.11 -10.73
C ARG A 220 -4.01 5.90 -11.79
N VAL A 221 -4.76 6.67 -12.55
CA VAL A 221 -4.28 7.37 -13.73
C VAL A 221 -4.24 8.90 -13.54
N ASN A 222 -3.64 9.59 -14.51
CA ASN A 222 -3.59 11.04 -14.49
C ASN A 222 -5.01 11.65 -14.59
N GLN A 223 -5.23 12.81 -13.95
CA GLN A 223 -6.50 13.57 -14.05
C GLN A 223 -6.91 13.92 -15.50
N ARG A 224 -5.99 13.82 -16.47
CA ARG A 224 -6.26 14.07 -17.89
C ARG A 224 -6.80 12.85 -18.64
N SER A 225 -6.98 11.73 -17.96
CA SER A 225 -7.62 10.56 -18.56
C SER A 225 -8.95 10.96 -19.21
N THR A 226 -9.18 10.49 -20.41
CA THR A 226 -10.42 10.73 -21.17
C THR A 226 -11.39 9.56 -21.12
N ALA A 227 -11.04 8.51 -20.39
CA ALA A 227 -11.83 7.29 -20.22
C ALA A 227 -13.20 7.60 -19.57
N LYS A 228 -14.27 7.07 -20.14
CA LYS A 228 -15.64 7.25 -19.66
C LYS A 228 -16.27 5.90 -19.32
N ILE A 229 -17.23 5.95 -18.43
CA ILE A 229 -18.05 4.79 -18.09
C ILE A 229 -18.68 4.21 -19.37
N GLY A 230 -18.55 2.90 -19.58
CA GLY A 230 -19.02 2.16 -20.74
C GLY A 230 -18.01 2.07 -21.89
N ASP A 231 -16.88 2.74 -21.83
CA ASP A 231 -15.83 2.62 -22.83
C ASP A 231 -15.06 1.30 -22.68
N THR A 232 -14.63 0.74 -23.82
CA THR A 232 -13.56 -0.27 -23.83
C THR A 232 -12.29 0.44 -24.25
N ILE A 233 -11.32 0.49 -23.33
CA ILE A 233 -10.05 1.18 -23.52
C ILE A 233 -8.87 0.21 -23.54
N LYS A 234 -7.76 0.69 -24.12
CA LYS A 234 -6.47 0.01 -23.94
C LYS A 234 -5.78 0.56 -22.71
N VAL A 235 -5.24 -0.35 -21.90
CA VAL A 235 -4.35 -0.02 -20.80
C VAL A 235 -3.05 -0.81 -20.97
N ALA A 236 -1.94 -0.27 -20.47
CA ALA A 236 -0.67 -0.99 -20.47
C ALA A 236 -0.13 -1.16 -19.05
N PHE A 237 0.35 -2.35 -18.74
CA PHE A 237 0.95 -2.67 -17.46
C PHE A 237 2.44 -2.30 -17.45
N GLU A 238 2.91 -1.69 -16.36
CA GLU A 238 4.35 -1.57 -16.13
C GLU A 238 4.92 -2.93 -15.67
N THR A 239 5.19 -3.82 -16.63
CA THR A 239 5.53 -5.22 -16.38
C THR A 239 6.79 -5.43 -15.54
N ASN A 240 7.68 -4.43 -15.46
CA ASN A 240 8.82 -4.46 -14.52
C ASN A 240 8.39 -4.41 -13.05
N LYS A 241 7.14 -4.00 -12.76
CA LYS A 241 6.60 -3.86 -11.41
C LYS A 241 5.53 -4.89 -11.04
N ILE A 242 5.18 -5.80 -11.97
CA ILE A 242 4.28 -6.90 -11.63
C ILE A 242 4.90 -7.78 -10.55
N HIS A 243 4.04 -8.42 -9.77
CA HIS A 243 4.40 -9.47 -8.82
C HIS A 243 3.81 -10.78 -9.28
N ILE A 244 4.49 -11.87 -9.02
CA ILE A 244 4.03 -13.21 -9.39
C ILE A 244 4.04 -14.06 -8.12
N PHE A 245 2.93 -14.75 -7.89
CA PHE A 245 2.75 -15.60 -6.71
C PHE A 245 2.31 -16.99 -7.15
N ASP A 246 2.75 -17.97 -6.41
CA ASP A 246 2.25 -19.34 -6.54
C ASP A 246 0.74 -19.37 -6.23
N LYS A 247 -0.04 -20.05 -7.10
CA LYS A 247 -1.50 -20.07 -6.97
C LYS A 247 -1.98 -20.80 -5.72
N ASP A 248 -1.29 -21.84 -5.29
CA ASP A 248 -1.73 -22.72 -4.22
C ASP A 248 -1.26 -22.24 -2.84
N THR A 249 -0.02 -21.76 -2.77
CA THR A 249 0.60 -21.30 -1.52
C THR A 249 0.46 -19.81 -1.29
N GLU A 250 0.10 -19.04 -2.32
CA GLU A 250 0.04 -17.57 -2.34
C GLU A 250 1.40 -16.89 -2.03
N MET A 251 2.51 -17.63 -2.04
CA MET A 251 3.84 -17.09 -1.79
C MET A 251 4.43 -16.48 -3.07
N ALA A 252 5.24 -15.43 -2.91
CA ALA A 252 5.94 -14.79 -4.03
C ALA A 252 6.96 -15.77 -4.66
N ILE A 253 7.08 -15.70 -6.01
CA ILE A 253 7.98 -16.50 -6.84
C ILE A 253 9.15 -15.64 -7.31
#